data_5b5a6655578a362442471347c9a6ae3c
#
_entry.id   5b5a6655578a362442471347c9a6ae3c
#
_cell.length_a   1.000
_cell.length_b   1.000
_cell.length_c   1.000
_cell.angle_alpha   90.00
_cell.angle_beta   90.00
_cell.angle_gamma   90.00
#
_symmetry.space_group_name_H-M   'P 1'
#
loop_
_entity.id
_entity.type
_entity.pdbx_description
1 polymer ?
#
loop_
_entity_poly.entity_id
_entity_poly.type
_entity_poly.pdbx_seq_one_letter_code
_entity_poly.pdbx_strand_id
1 'polypeptide(L)'
;SADVHTQKVVVKKFLIPLGLFLGLVIFLAVGLNRDPREIPSPLVGKPAPAFSLNTLDANAPKFGPQDMKGKVWMLNVWATWCVACREEHPVLVAFSKANQLPIVGLSYKEVQPQDEPAGKKFTPEEKLQFARDRSALWLKRHGNPYVLSAVDLDGRVGIDYGVYGVPETYVIDKEGVIRYKRVGVVTPELLQSTILPLVQKLSAS
;
A
#
# COMPACT_ATOMS: atom_id res chain seq x y z
N SER A 1 -19.02 -23.96 61.95
CA SER A 1 -17.85 -24.30 61.05
C SER A 1 -18.25 -24.65 59.62
N ALA A 2 -19.49 -24.93 59.31
CA ALA A 2 -19.95 -25.29 57.93
C ALA A 2 -20.10 -24.10 57.00
N ASP A 3 -20.47 -22.90 57.49
CA ASP A 3 -20.76 -21.71 56.68
C ASP A 3 -19.52 -21.09 56.03
N VAL A 4 -18.38 -21.09 56.71
CA VAL A 4 -17.15 -20.45 56.19
C VAL A 4 -16.54 -21.24 55.02
N HIS A 5 -16.71 -22.57 55.02
CA HIS A 5 -16.20 -23.41 53.92
C HIS A 5 -17.06 -23.27 52.65
N THR A 6 -18.38 -23.16 52.78
CA THR A 6 -19.31 -22.98 51.67
C THR A 6 -19.13 -21.63 50.98
N GLN A 7 -18.92 -20.54 51.76
CA GLN A 7 -18.66 -19.22 51.20
C GLN A 7 -17.34 -19.15 50.40
N LYS A 8 -16.25 -19.78 50.86
CA LYS A 8 -14.97 -19.81 50.18
C LYS A 8 -15.04 -20.55 48.83
N VAL A 9 -15.84 -21.63 48.74
CA VAL A 9 -16.01 -22.40 47.47
C VAL A 9 -16.84 -21.62 46.47
N VAL A 10 -17.90 -20.94 46.90
CA VAL A 10 -18.76 -20.13 46.01
C VAL A 10 -17.99 -18.93 45.46
N VAL A 11 -17.22 -18.23 46.28
CA VAL A 11 -16.39 -17.09 45.82
C VAL A 11 -15.33 -17.53 44.81
N LYS A 12 -14.63 -18.64 45.01
CA LYS A 12 -13.68 -19.18 44.04
C LYS A 12 -14.33 -19.58 42.70
N LYS A 13 -15.56 -20.11 42.74
CA LYS A 13 -16.30 -20.55 41.55
C LYS A 13 -16.67 -19.39 40.62
N PHE A 14 -16.81 -18.18 41.14
CA PHE A 14 -17.09 -16.96 40.35
C PHE A 14 -15.85 -16.12 40.06
N LEU A 15 -14.85 -16.12 40.96
CA LEU A 15 -13.64 -15.32 40.78
C LEU A 15 -12.73 -15.87 39.67
N ILE A 16 -12.67 -17.19 39.50
CA ILE A 16 -11.85 -17.82 38.43
C ILE A 16 -12.37 -17.43 37.03
N PRO A 17 -13.66 -17.64 36.68
CA PRO A 17 -14.16 -17.22 35.38
C PRO A 17 -14.12 -15.70 35.19
N LEU A 18 -14.33 -14.90 36.24
CA LEU A 18 -14.21 -13.45 36.16
C LEU A 18 -12.75 -13.03 35.87
N GLY A 19 -11.77 -13.66 36.52
CA GLY A 19 -10.34 -13.42 36.28
C GLY A 19 -9.92 -13.78 34.87
N LEU A 20 -10.42 -14.92 34.35
CA LEU A 20 -10.18 -15.35 32.96
C LEU A 20 -10.83 -14.37 31.95
N PHE A 21 -12.04 -13.91 32.24
CA PHE A 21 -12.72 -12.92 31.40
C PHE A 21 -11.98 -11.59 31.35
N LEU A 22 -11.55 -11.07 32.52
CA LEU A 22 -10.77 -9.83 32.56
C LEU A 22 -9.41 -9.98 31.86
N GLY A 23 -8.75 -11.12 32.02
CA GLY A 23 -7.51 -11.45 31.30
C GLY A 23 -7.73 -11.46 29.77
N LEU A 24 -8.83 -12.07 29.32
CA LEU A 24 -9.21 -12.07 27.90
C LEU A 24 -9.48 -10.67 27.38
N VAL A 25 -10.23 -9.85 28.13
CA VAL A 25 -10.53 -8.45 27.77
C VAL A 25 -9.23 -7.62 27.65
N ILE A 26 -8.32 -7.76 28.60
CA ILE A 26 -7.02 -7.06 28.55
C ILE A 26 -6.21 -7.55 27.33
N PHE A 27 -6.15 -8.84 27.09
CA PHE A 27 -5.47 -9.43 25.94
C PHE A 27 -6.02 -8.91 24.62
N LEU A 28 -7.36 -8.87 24.48
CA LEU A 28 -8.03 -8.33 23.29
C LEU A 28 -7.79 -6.82 23.14
N ALA A 29 -7.86 -6.05 24.24
CA ALA A 29 -7.60 -4.62 24.21
C ALA A 29 -6.16 -4.30 23.74
N VAL A 30 -5.17 -5.05 24.22
CA VAL A 30 -3.77 -4.92 23.79
C VAL A 30 -3.60 -5.37 22.33
N GLY A 31 -4.29 -6.45 21.93
CA GLY A 31 -4.25 -6.95 20.54
C GLY A 31 -4.88 -5.99 19.54
N LEU A 32 -6.01 -5.37 19.88
CA LEU A 32 -6.72 -4.40 19.04
C LEU A 32 -5.98 -3.06 18.89
N ASN A 33 -5.12 -2.71 19.84
CA ASN A 33 -4.28 -1.50 19.75
C ASN A 33 -3.03 -1.69 18.86
N ARG A 34 -2.73 -2.90 18.41
CA ARG A 34 -1.68 -3.14 17.42
C ARG A 34 -2.25 -2.88 16.03
N ASP A 35 -1.61 -2.01 15.26
CA ASP A 35 -2.02 -1.77 13.86
C ASP A 35 -1.73 -3.05 13.02
N PRO A 36 -2.75 -3.79 12.57
CA PRO A 36 -2.56 -5.00 11.78
C PRO A 36 -1.98 -4.70 10.38
N ARG A 37 -1.84 -3.42 10.02
CA ARG A 37 -1.30 -2.97 8.73
C ARG A 37 0.23 -2.92 8.71
N GLU A 38 0.89 -3.06 9.87
CA GLU A 38 2.34 -3.21 9.98
C GLU A 38 2.76 -4.69 9.94
N ILE A 39 2.28 -5.43 8.95
CA ILE A 39 2.82 -6.77 8.71
C ILE A 39 4.20 -6.60 8.07
N PRO A 40 5.29 -7.11 8.70
CA PRO A 40 6.60 -7.08 8.08
C PRO A 40 6.54 -7.79 6.73
N SER A 41 6.65 -7.04 5.65
CA SER A 41 6.67 -7.63 4.32
C SER A 41 7.97 -8.43 4.15
N PRO A 42 7.91 -9.67 3.67
CA PRO A 42 9.11 -10.46 3.40
C PRO A 42 10.01 -9.84 2.31
N LEU A 43 9.52 -8.80 1.61
CA LEU A 43 10.27 -8.06 0.60
C LEU A 43 11.10 -6.91 1.17
N VAL A 44 10.83 -6.45 2.40
CA VAL A 44 11.67 -5.43 3.04
C VAL A 44 13.07 -5.98 3.27
N GLY A 45 14.08 -5.23 2.82
CA GLY A 45 15.48 -5.65 2.81
C GLY A 45 15.89 -6.49 1.58
N LYS A 46 14.96 -6.72 0.62
CA LYS A 46 15.26 -7.45 -0.63
C LYS A 46 15.22 -6.51 -1.84
N PRO A 47 15.92 -6.88 -2.92
CA PRO A 47 15.78 -6.16 -4.18
C PRO A 47 14.33 -6.09 -4.64
N ALA A 48 13.92 -4.92 -5.15
CA ALA A 48 12.62 -4.74 -5.76
C ALA A 48 12.46 -5.71 -6.95
N PRO A 49 11.37 -6.46 -7.04
CA PRO A 49 11.12 -7.35 -8.18
C PRO A 49 11.22 -6.59 -9.49
N ALA A 50 11.96 -7.17 -10.44
CA ALA A 50 12.16 -6.55 -11.74
C ALA A 50 10.91 -6.68 -12.60
N PHE A 51 10.59 -5.62 -13.34
CA PHE A 51 9.54 -5.62 -14.35
C PHE A 51 9.89 -4.66 -15.50
N SER A 52 9.15 -4.76 -16.59
CA SER A 52 9.21 -3.84 -17.72
C SER A 52 7.80 -3.64 -18.27
N LEU A 53 7.16 -2.54 -17.90
CA LEU A 53 5.76 -2.23 -18.22
C LEU A 53 5.64 -0.99 -19.11
N ASN A 54 4.58 -0.96 -19.92
CA ASN A 54 4.15 0.26 -20.58
C ASN A 54 3.75 1.31 -19.54
N THR A 55 3.91 2.59 -19.88
CA THR A 55 3.50 3.71 -19.03
C THR A 55 2.18 4.30 -19.53
N LEU A 56 1.60 5.20 -18.72
CA LEU A 56 0.44 5.98 -19.13
C LEU A 56 0.74 6.91 -20.31
N ASP A 57 1.98 7.40 -20.42
CA ASP A 57 2.43 8.11 -21.62
C ASP A 57 2.73 7.12 -22.74
N ALA A 58 1.95 7.19 -23.82
CA ALA A 58 2.12 6.30 -24.98
C ALA A 58 3.43 6.49 -25.72
N ASN A 59 4.06 7.67 -25.60
CA ASN A 59 5.31 8.01 -26.27
C ASN A 59 6.55 7.71 -25.42
N ALA A 60 6.36 7.44 -24.11
CA ALA A 60 7.47 7.10 -23.24
C ALA A 60 7.88 5.63 -23.41
N PRO A 61 9.17 5.31 -23.17
CA PRO A 61 9.62 3.92 -23.16
C PRO A 61 8.95 3.13 -22.02
N LYS A 62 9.05 1.81 -22.07
CA LYS A 62 8.68 0.97 -20.93
C LYS A 62 9.54 1.33 -19.73
N PHE A 63 8.93 1.22 -18.56
CA PHE A 63 9.55 1.52 -17.28
C PHE A 63 9.76 0.25 -16.45
N GLY A 64 10.86 0.23 -15.68
CA GLY A 64 11.15 -0.76 -14.66
C GLY A 64 12.00 -0.17 -13.52
N PRO A 65 12.16 -0.89 -12.38
CA PRO A 65 12.89 -0.39 -11.21
C PRO A 65 14.36 -0.01 -11.50
N GLN A 66 14.97 -0.64 -12.50
CA GLN A 66 16.34 -0.36 -12.95
C GLN A 66 16.53 1.09 -13.43
N ASP A 67 15.45 1.74 -13.92
CA ASP A 67 15.49 3.13 -14.41
C ASP A 67 15.59 4.14 -13.27
N MET A 68 15.38 3.67 -12.03
CA MET A 68 15.48 4.47 -10.81
C MET A 68 16.77 4.22 -10.01
N LYS A 69 17.69 3.42 -10.53
CA LYS A 69 18.99 3.20 -9.86
C LYS A 69 19.70 4.51 -9.55
N GLY A 70 20.32 4.57 -8.36
CA GLY A 70 21.01 5.76 -7.87
C GLY A 70 20.08 6.80 -7.23
N LYS A 71 18.77 6.56 -7.19
CA LYS A 71 17.78 7.46 -6.56
C LYS A 71 17.00 6.73 -5.49
N VAL A 72 16.71 7.43 -4.39
CA VAL A 72 15.66 7.00 -3.45
C VAL A 72 14.33 7.44 -4.04
N TRP A 73 13.33 6.54 -4.05
CA TRP A 73 12.04 6.80 -4.66
C TRP A 73 10.91 6.03 -4.00
N MET A 74 9.68 6.43 -4.28
CA MET A 74 8.48 5.72 -3.82
C MET A 74 7.79 5.06 -5.01
N LEU A 75 7.33 3.81 -4.81
CA LEU A 75 6.37 3.13 -5.68
C LEU A 75 5.01 3.15 -4.96
N ASN A 76 4.02 3.76 -5.58
CA ASN A 76 2.64 3.76 -5.08
C ASN A 76 1.75 2.94 -6.01
N VAL A 77 1.17 1.88 -5.49
CA VAL A 77 0.24 1.01 -6.23
C VAL A 77 -1.17 1.56 -6.05
N TRP A 78 -1.80 1.92 -7.16
CA TRP A 78 -3.06 2.64 -7.16
C TRP A 78 -3.99 2.23 -8.31
N ALA A 79 -5.26 2.63 -8.25
CA ALA A 79 -6.20 2.50 -9.35
C ALA A 79 -7.31 3.56 -9.27
N THR A 80 -7.92 3.90 -10.40
CA THR A 80 -9.01 4.89 -10.44
C THR A 80 -10.28 4.40 -9.75
N TRP A 81 -10.53 3.10 -9.74
CA TRP A 81 -11.67 2.46 -9.07
C TRP A 81 -11.51 2.31 -7.55
N CYS A 82 -10.33 2.58 -7.02
CA CYS A 82 -9.98 2.41 -5.61
C CYS A 82 -10.41 3.62 -4.78
N VAL A 83 -11.35 3.45 -3.85
CA VAL A 83 -11.86 4.52 -2.97
C VAL A 83 -10.77 5.02 -2.03
N ALA A 84 -10.04 4.11 -1.37
CA ALA A 84 -8.96 4.45 -0.45
C ALA A 84 -7.78 5.15 -1.15
N CYS A 85 -7.52 4.84 -2.43
CA CYS A 85 -6.54 5.57 -3.24
C CYS A 85 -6.95 7.03 -3.45
N ARG A 86 -8.26 7.29 -3.60
CA ARG A 86 -8.79 8.66 -3.70
C ARG A 86 -8.60 9.44 -2.40
N GLU A 87 -8.71 8.77 -1.26
CA GLU A 87 -8.51 9.39 0.06
C GLU A 87 -7.05 9.84 0.28
N GLU A 88 -6.07 9.02 -0.10
CA GLU A 88 -4.65 9.37 0.05
C GLU A 88 -4.14 10.35 -1.01
N HIS A 89 -4.80 10.41 -2.18
CA HIS A 89 -4.28 11.11 -3.35
C HIS A 89 -3.97 12.59 -3.12
N PRO A 90 -4.80 13.40 -2.43
CA PRO A 90 -4.48 14.79 -2.11
C PRO A 90 -3.19 14.92 -1.26
N VAL A 91 -2.92 13.95 -0.38
CA VAL A 91 -1.71 13.91 0.45
C VAL A 91 -0.48 13.68 -0.43
N LEU A 92 -0.55 12.73 -1.37
CA LEU A 92 0.54 12.48 -2.31
C LEU A 92 0.78 13.66 -3.26
N VAL A 93 -0.29 14.32 -3.73
CA VAL A 93 -0.19 15.52 -4.58
C VAL A 93 0.47 16.67 -3.81
N ALA A 94 0.09 16.91 -2.56
CA ALA A 94 0.73 17.93 -1.74
C ALA A 94 2.21 17.58 -1.46
N PHE A 95 2.49 16.32 -1.15
CA PHE A 95 3.83 15.83 -0.91
C PHE A 95 4.75 15.98 -2.13
N SER A 96 4.28 15.59 -3.32
CA SER A 96 5.06 15.66 -4.56
C SER A 96 5.44 17.11 -4.95
N LYS A 97 4.60 18.08 -4.58
CA LYS A 97 4.88 19.52 -4.80
C LYS A 97 5.88 20.09 -3.82
N ALA A 98 5.89 19.57 -2.58
CA ALA A 98 6.73 20.07 -1.49
C ALA A 98 8.10 19.38 -1.42
N ASN A 99 8.25 18.22 -2.04
CA ASN A 99 9.43 17.36 -1.91
C ASN A 99 9.95 16.91 -3.27
N GLN A 100 11.27 16.70 -3.34
CA GLN A 100 11.93 16.20 -4.56
C GLN A 100 12.00 14.67 -4.63
N LEU A 101 11.35 13.95 -3.72
CA LEU A 101 11.31 12.51 -3.75
C LEU A 101 10.42 12.04 -4.92
N PRO A 102 10.96 11.32 -5.91
CA PRO A 102 10.16 10.83 -7.02
C PRO A 102 9.13 9.80 -6.54
N ILE A 103 7.89 9.98 -6.98
CA ILE A 103 6.82 9.00 -6.77
C ILE A 103 6.50 8.40 -8.14
N VAL A 104 6.65 7.08 -8.26
CA VAL A 104 6.21 6.30 -9.43
C VAL A 104 4.89 5.65 -9.11
N GLY A 105 3.89 5.82 -9.97
CA GLY A 105 2.63 5.11 -9.88
C GLY A 105 2.73 3.72 -10.52
N LEU A 106 2.10 2.73 -9.91
CA LEU A 106 1.78 1.45 -10.53
C LEU A 106 0.26 1.36 -10.65
N SER A 107 -0.27 1.66 -11.85
CA SER A 107 -1.70 1.55 -12.15
C SER A 107 -2.08 0.07 -12.21
N TYR A 108 -2.83 -0.39 -11.20
CA TYR A 108 -3.06 -1.81 -10.92
C TYR A 108 -4.45 -2.23 -11.38
N LYS A 109 -4.49 -3.20 -12.32
CA LYS A 109 -5.74 -3.80 -12.80
C LYS A 109 -6.82 -2.75 -13.13
N GLU A 110 -6.44 -1.75 -13.90
CA GLU A 110 -7.32 -0.61 -14.19
C GLU A 110 -8.56 -1.03 -14.96
N VAL A 111 -8.47 -2.06 -15.82
CA VAL A 111 -9.59 -2.63 -16.55
C VAL A 111 -10.26 -3.71 -15.71
N GLN A 112 -11.53 -3.49 -15.37
CA GLN A 112 -12.34 -4.43 -14.60
C GLN A 112 -13.28 -5.22 -15.54
N PRO A 113 -13.77 -6.41 -15.15
CA PRO A 113 -14.64 -7.22 -15.99
C PRO A 113 -15.88 -6.49 -16.52
N GLN A 114 -16.44 -5.57 -15.72
CA GLN A 114 -17.61 -4.76 -16.10
C GLN A 114 -17.31 -3.64 -17.12
N ASP A 115 -16.04 -3.34 -17.35
CA ASP A 115 -15.63 -2.33 -18.34
C ASP A 115 -15.63 -2.89 -19.76
N GLU A 116 -15.60 -4.23 -19.89
CA GLU A 116 -15.66 -4.90 -21.20
C GLU A 116 -17.12 -4.98 -21.70
N PRO A 117 -17.39 -4.67 -22.97
CA PRO A 117 -18.73 -4.79 -23.53
C PRO A 117 -19.25 -6.23 -23.44
N ALA A 118 -20.58 -6.38 -23.31
CA ALA A 118 -21.21 -7.70 -23.25
C ALA A 118 -20.83 -8.55 -24.49
N GLY A 119 -20.30 -9.75 -24.22
CA GLY A 119 -19.90 -10.71 -25.28
C GLY A 119 -18.60 -10.40 -26.01
N LYS A 120 -17.86 -9.32 -25.61
CA LYS A 120 -16.57 -8.97 -26.20
C LYS A 120 -15.52 -8.81 -25.09
N LYS A 121 -14.35 -9.44 -25.30
CA LYS A 121 -13.15 -9.19 -24.49
C LYS A 121 -12.27 -8.17 -25.19
N PHE A 122 -11.71 -7.24 -24.42
CA PHE A 122 -10.70 -6.32 -24.94
C PHE A 122 -9.42 -7.06 -25.30
N THR A 123 -8.81 -6.67 -26.41
CA THR A 123 -7.43 -7.07 -26.70
C THR A 123 -6.45 -6.43 -25.70
N PRO A 124 -5.22 -6.91 -25.59
CA PRO A 124 -4.21 -6.27 -24.71
C PRO A 124 -4.01 -4.77 -25.05
N GLU A 125 -4.05 -4.40 -26.32
CA GLU A 125 -3.91 -3.02 -26.80
C GLU A 125 -5.12 -2.17 -26.40
N GLU A 126 -6.34 -2.70 -26.58
CA GLU A 126 -7.58 -2.03 -26.14
C GLU A 126 -7.57 -1.82 -24.61
N LYS A 127 -7.12 -2.83 -23.83
CA LYS A 127 -6.98 -2.70 -22.37
C LYS A 127 -5.98 -1.61 -21.97
N LEU A 128 -4.82 -1.58 -22.65
CA LEU A 128 -3.80 -0.57 -22.38
C LEU A 128 -4.32 0.84 -22.69
N GLN A 129 -4.99 1.01 -23.83
CA GLN A 129 -5.54 2.30 -24.22
C GLN A 129 -6.64 2.75 -23.24
N PHE A 130 -7.54 1.85 -22.87
CA PHE A 130 -8.59 2.12 -21.89
C PHE A 130 -7.99 2.54 -20.53
N ALA A 131 -6.97 1.83 -20.04
CA ALA A 131 -6.28 2.15 -18.79
C ALA A 131 -5.61 3.53 -18.85
N ARG A 132 -4.98 3.88 -19.98
CA ARG A 132 -4.38 5.20 -20.22
C ARG A 132 -5.39 6.30 -20.17
N ASP A 133 -6.47 6.19 -20.93
CA ASP A 133 -7.49 7.23 -21.04
C ASP A 133 -8.18 7.48 -19.70
N ARG A 134 -8.56 6.40 -19.02
CA ARG A 134 -9.22 6.46 -17.70
C ARG A 134 -8.31 7.08 -16.66
N SER A 135 -7.07 6.61 -16.57
CA SER A 135 -6.08 7.12 -15.62
C SER A 135 -5.70 8.58 -15.90
N ALA A 136 -5.48 8.93 -17.17
CA ALA A 136 -5.18 10.32 -17.55
C ALA A 136 -6.31 11.30 -17.19
N LEU A 137 -7.57 10.91 -17.47
CA LEU A 137 -8.73 11.71 -17.09
C LEU A 137 -8.83 11.86 -15.56
N TRP A 138 -8.59 10.80 -14.82
CA TRP A 138 -8.63 10.80 -13.36
C TRP A 138 -7.52 11.69 -12.78
N LEU A 139 -6.27 11.53 -13.22
CA LEU A 139 -5.13 12.35 -12.78
C LEU A 139 -5.31 13.83 -13.16
N LYS A 140 -5.87 14.14 -14.34
CA LYS A 140 -6.20 15.52 -14.73
C LYS A 140 -7.19 16.15 -13.77
N ARG A 141 -8.15 15.39 -13.26
CA ARG A 141 -9.20 15.86 -12.35
C ARG A 141 -8.72 16.00 -10.91
N HIS A 142 -7.88 15.10 -10.45
CA HIS A 142 -7.46 15.01 -9.04
C HIS A 142 -6.03 15.49 -8.77
N GLY A 143 -5.28 15.86 -9.80
CA GLY A 143 -3.85 16.18 -9.76
C GLY A 143 -2.99 14.95 -10.04
N ASN A 144 -1.73 15.15 -10.43
CA ASN A 144 -0.79 14.07 -10.71
C ASN A 144 0.44 14.17 -9.79
N PRO A 145 0.58 13.28 -8.81
CA PRO A 145 1.74 13.23 -7.92
C PRO A 145 2.92 12.46 -8.51
N TYR A 146 2.70 11.72 -9.61
CA TYR A 146 3.65 10.77 -10.15
C TYR A 146 4.58 11.41 -11.18
N VAL A 147 5.88 11.10 -11.10
CA VAL A 147 6.81 11.42 -12.19
C VAL A 147 6.51 10.61 -13.45
N LEU A 148 6.00 9.40 -13.27
CA LEU A 148 5.39 8.55 -14.29
C LEU A 148 4.50 7.49 -13.61
N SER A 149 3.62 6.84 -14.38
CA SER A 149 2.90 5.65 -13.92
C SER A 149 3.06 4.52 -14.91
N ALA A 150 3.53 3.37 -14.42
CA ALA A 150 3.54 2.11 -15.13
C ALA A 150 2.15 1.44 -15.06
N VAL A 151 1.79 0.63 -16.05
CA VAL A 151 0.46 0.01 -16.17
C VAL A 151 0.56 -1.49 -16.01
N ASP A 152 0.09 -2.00 -14.88
CA ASP A 152 0.02 -3.43 -14.55
C ASP A 152 -1.40 -3.96 -14.84
N LEU A 153 -1.65 -4.29 -16.12
CA LEU A 153 -2.99 -4.67 -16.61
C LEU A 153 -3.51 -5.96 -15.98
N ASP A 154 -2.65 -6.96 -15.85
CA ASP A 154 -3.01 -8.29 -15.34
C ASP A 154 -2.74 -8.45 -13.83
N GLY A 155 -2.05 -7.49 -13.23
CA GLY A 155 -1.71 -7.49 -11.81
C GLY A 155 -0.53 -8.40 -11.45
N ARG A 156 0.24 -8.88 -12.43
CA ARG A 156 1.38 -9.76 -12.18
C ARG A 156 2.48 -9.08 -11.39
N VAL A 157 2.80 -7.84 -11.73
CA VAL A 157 3.80 -7.06 -10.97
C VAL A 157 3.31 -6.83 -9.54
N GLY A 158 2.02 -6.54 -9.34
CA GLY A 158 1.44 -6.46 -8.00
C GLY A 158 1.61 -7.76 -7.21
N ILE A 159 1.44 -8.93 -7.84
CA ILE A 159 1.68 -10.24 -7.20
C ILE A 159 3.15 -10.38 -6.79
N ASP A 160 4.10 -10.05 -7.67
CA ASP A 160 5.54 -10.14 -7.40
C ASP A 160 5.95 -9.21 -6.24
N TYR A 161 5.31 -8.07 -6.10
CA TYR A 161 5.47 -7.12 -4.97
C TYR A 161 4.68 -7.51 -3.72
N GLY A 162 3.93 -8.62 -3.78
CA GLY A 162 3.08 -9.06 -2.67
C GLY A 162 1.99 -8.06 -2.32
N VAL A 163 1.36 -7.45 -3.33
CA VAL A 163 0.23 -6.54 -3.16
C VAL A 163 -0.98 -7.31 -2.70
N TYR A 164 -1.49 -7.00 -1.52
CA TYR A 164 -2.72 -7.57 -0.97
C TYR A 164 -3.96 -6.81 -1.44
N GLY A 165 -3.78 -5.52 -1.72
CA GLY A 165 -4.84 -4.62 -2.15
C GLY A 165 -4.27 -3.24 -2.44
N VAL A 166 -5.12 -2.33 -2.93
CA VAL A 166 -4.71 -0.95 -3.20
C VAL A 166 -5.39 0.00 -2.21
N PRO A 167 -4.70 1.05 -1.74
CA PRO A 167 -3.34 1.45 -2.11
C PRO A 167 -2.27 0.71 -1.29
N GLU A 168 -1.08 0.55 -1.87
CA GLU A 168 0.15 0.17 -1.17
C GLU A 168 1.30 1.05 -1.61
N THR A 169 2.22 1.35 -0.69
CA THR A 169 3.36 2.23 -0.97
C THR A 169 4.66 1.60 -0.50
N TYR A 170 5.68 1.67 -1.34
CA TYR A 170 7.02 1.17 -1.08
C TYR A 170 8.02 2.31 -1.13
N VAL A 171 9.01 2.32 -0.22
CA VAL A 171 10.21 3.16 -0.32
C VAL A 171 11.36 2.27 -0.77
N ILE A 172 12.02 2.67 -1.85
CA ILE A 172 13.09 1.91 -2.49
C ILE A 172 14.34 2.79 -2.50
N ASP A 173 15.48 2.22 -2.12
CA ASP A 173 16.74 2.95 -2.03
C ASP A 173 17.49 3.03 -3.38
N LYS A 174 18.66 3.66 -3.35
CA LYS A 174 19.54 3.88 -4.51
C LYS A 174 20.01 2.56 -5.16
N GLU A 175 20.14 1.50 -4.38
CA GLU A 175 20.54 0.16 -4.81
C GLU A 175 19.37 -0.64 -5.39
N GLY A 176 18.14 -0.12 -5.26
CA GLY A 176 16.92 -0.80 -5.69
C GLY A 176 16.38 -1.78 -4.65
N VAL A 177 16.75 -1.63 -3.37
CA VAL A 177 16.26 -2.47 -2.27
C VAL A 177 15.04 -1.83 -1.63
N ILE A 178 13.99 -2.61 -1.39
CA ILE A 178 12.79 -2.17 -0.67
C ILE A 178 13.16 -1.96 0.81
N ARG A 179 13.01 -0.75 1.32
CA ARG A 179 13.32 -0.38 2.70
C ARG A 179 12.10 -0.20 3.58
N TYR A 180 10.94 0.04 2.97
CA TYR A 180 9.68 0.18 3.69
C TYR A 180 8.51 -0.24 2.80
N LYS A 181 7.47 -0.79 3.42
CA LYS A 181 6.18 -1.09 2.78
C LYS A 181 5.05 -0.59 3.68
N ARG A 182 4.14 0.18 3.12
CA ARG A 182 2.85 0.54 3.74
C ARG A 182 1.73 -0.17 3.00
N VAL A 183 0.86 -0.85 3.73
CA VAL A 183 -0.42 -1.38 3.24
C VAL A 183 -1.51 -0.40 3.68
N GLY A 184 -2.31 0.07 2.72
CA GLY A 184 -3.36 1.06 2.95
C GLY A 184 -2.87 2.51 2.81
N VAL A 185 -3.73 3.44 3.21
CA VAL A 185 -3.60 4.88 2.98
C VAL A 185 -2.33 5.46 3.58
N VAL A 186 -1.65 6.30 2.82
CA VAL A 186 -0.55 7.17 3.28
C VAL A 186 -1.16 8.44 3.85
N THR A 187 -0.90 8.69 5.14
CA THR A 187 -1.37 9.90 5.83
C THR A 187 -0.25 10.94 5.96
N PRO A 188 -0.58 12.23 6.21
CA PRO A 188 0.44 13.25 6.47
C PRO A 188 1.35 12.90 7.65
N GLU A 189 0.81 12.30 8.70
CA GLU A 189 1.55 11.87 9.89
C GLU A 189 2.56 10.78 9.54
N LEU A 190 2.17 9.79 8.73
CA LEU A 190 3.04 8.72 8.27
C LEU A 190 4.20 9.27 7.40
N LEU A 191 3.91 10.23 6.53
CA LEU A 191 4.93 10.90 5.73
C LEU A 191 5.95 11.60 6.63
N GLN A 192 5.50 12.35 7.63
CA GLN A 192 6.37 13.15 8.50
C GLN A 192 7.15 12.30 9.50
N SER A 193 6.50 11.31 10.12
CA SER A 193 7.08 10.54 11.22
C SER A 193 7.93 9.35 10.75
N THR A 194 7.66 8.81 9.56
CA THR A 194 8.28 7.56 9.11
C THR A 194 8.97 7.69 7.76
N ILE A 195 8.26 8.14 6.72
CA ILE A 195 8.79 8.10 5.35
C ILE A 195 9.90 9.14 5.15
N LEU A 196 9.68 10.40 5.53
CA LEU A 196 10.69 11.45 5.36
C LEU A 196 11.98 11.19 6.14
N PRO A 197 11.97 10.81 7.44
CA PRO A 197 13.20 10.45 8.15
C PRO A 197 13.94 9.26 7.50
N LEU A 198 13.20 8.25 7.03
CA LEU A 198 13.81 7.13 6.31
C LEU A 198 14.48 7.59 5.01
N VAL A 199 13.78 8.40 4.20
CA VAL A 199 14.31 8.92 2.94
C VAL A 199 15.56 9.77 3.16
N GLN A 200 15.58 10.65 4.19
CA GLN A 200 16.74 11.43 4.55
C GLN A 200 17.95 10.56 4.88
N LYS A 201 17.73 9.50 5.69
CA LYS A 201 18.77 8.53 6.03
C LYS A 201 19.31 7.81 4.78
N LEU A 202 18.43 7.33 3.89
CA LEU A 202 18.80 6.63 2.67
C LEU A 202 19.45 7.53 1.62
N SER A 203 19.17 8.83 1.66
CA SER A 203 19.77 9.80 0.74
C SER A 203 21.18 10.22 1.17
N ALA A 204 21.48 10.14 2.47
CA ALA A 204 22.77 10.47 3.05
C ALA A 204 23.80 9.32 2.97
N SER A 205 23.34 8.08 2.78
CA SER A 205 24.17 6.90 2.53
C SER A 205 24.44 6.75 1.03
#